data_d55d9277708bc1e869e300d3c0b3ff90
#
_entry.id   d55d9277708bc1e869e300d3c0b3ff90
#
_cell.length_a   1.000
_cell.length_b   1.000
_cell.length_c   1.000
_cell.angle_alpha   90.00
_cell.angle_beta   90.00
_cell.angle_gamma   90.00
#
_symmetry.space_group_name_H-M   'P 1'
#
loop_
_entity.id
_entity.type
_entity.pdbx_description
1 polymer ?
#
loop_
_entity_poly.entity_id
_entity_poly.type
_entity_poly.pdbx_seq_one_letter_code
_entity_poly.pdbx_strand_id
1 'polypeptide(L)'
;MNPEKQIILYEYQKTRNASHPRKFLKGYAGICVTDGYQVYHTLEKEKEDLRIAGCWVHCRRKFHEALEVMPKELRKQSVLHLIMNQIQAIYREEGKLTGLSTEERLTQRQLVVKPLVDAFFAYLKQNAERVPKSGKTKEAFTYALNQERYLRVFLEDGDVPMDNNASERAIRGFCIGKNYAVSRIMFCSAA
;
A
#
# COMPACT_ATOMS: atom_id res chain seq x y z
N MET A 1 5.28 -12.65 -2.35
CA MET A 1 5.65 -13.22 -3.66
C MET A 1 7.06 -12.76 -3.96
N ASN A 2 7.97 -13.63 -4.29
CA ASN A 2 9.27 -13.24 -4.79
C ASN A 2 9.13 -13.11 -6.30
N PRO A 3 9.35 -11.92 -6.91
CA PRO A 3 9.12 -11.72 -8.34
C PRO A 3 10.04 -12.57 -9.23
N GLU A 4 11.26 -12.85 -8.78
CA GLU A 4 12.22 -13.67 -9.53
C GLU A 4 11.90 -15.17 -9.48
N LYS A 5 11.36 -15.66 -8.36
CA LYS A 5 11.09 -17.10 -8.14
C LYS A 5 9.63 -17.47 -8.22
N GLN A 6 8.72 -16.51 -8.37
CA GLN A 6 7.26 -16.71 -8.39
C GLN A 6 6.73 -17.61 -7.27
N ILE A 7 7.40 -17.58 -6.10
CA ILE A 7 7.00 -18.38 -4.95
C ILE A 7 5.84 -17.68 -4.24
N ILE A 8 4.73 -18.39 -4.08
CA ILE A 8 3.54 -17.95 -3.38
C ILE A 8 3.31 -18.90 -2.22
N LEU A 9 3.32 -18.39 -1.00
CA LEU A 9 3.04 -19.15 0.21
C LEU A 9 1.68 -18.71 0.78
N TYR A 10 0.87 -19.68 1.16
CA TYR A 10 -0.43 -19.45 1.80
C TYR A 10 -0.43 -20.12 3.17
N GLU A 11 -0.85 -19.38 4.19
CA GLU A 11 -1.09 -19.92 5.52
C GLU A 11 -2.50 -19.54 5.97
N TYR A 12 -3.28 -20.56 6.36
CA TYR A 12 -4.61 -20.35 6.92
C TYR A 12 -4.52 -20.16 8.43
N GLN A 13 -5.18 -19.11 8.93
CA GLN A 13 -5.26 -18.81 10.36
C GLN A 13 -6.70 -18.50 10.75
N LYS A 14 -7.16 -19.08 11.87
CA LYS A 14 -8.53 -18.86 12.38
C LYS A 14 -8.75 -17.46 12.93
N THR A 15 -7.69 -16.77 13.33
CA THR A 15 -7.75 -15.43 13.94
C THR A 15 -6.76 -14.47 13.28
N ARG A 16 -6.88 -13.18 13.58
CA ARG A 16 -5.91 -12.13 13.19
C ARG A 16 -4.89 -11.84 14.32
N ASN A 17 -4.55 -12.82 15.15
CA ASN A 17 -3.60 -12.62 16.23
C ASN A 17 -2.20 -12.31 15.70
N ALA A 18 -1.48 -11.40 16.36
CA ALA A 18 -0.12 -11.00 15.98
C ALA A 18 0.90 -12.14 16.02
N SER A 19 0.62 -13.23 16.77
CA SER A 19 1.48 -14.42 16.82
C SER A 19 1.60 -15.12 15.45
N HIS A 20 0.58 -15.04 14.60
CA HIS A 20 0.58 -15.70 13.29
C HIS A 20 1.59 -15.05 12.33
N PRO A 21 1.51 -13.74 12.01
CA PRO A 21 2.52 -13.12 11.15
C PRO A 21 3.91 -13.15 11.79
N ARG A 22 4.03 -13.10 13.13
CA ARG A 22 5.33 -13.23 13.82
C ARG A 22 5.96 -14.60 13.55
N LYS A 23 5.17 -15.68 13.62
CA LYS A 23 5.64 -17.04 13.30
C LYS A 23 5.96 -17.18 11.81
N PHE A 24 5.09 -16.67 10.93
CA PHE A 24 5.24 -16.77 9.48
C PHE A 24 6.50 -16.04 8.98
N LEU A 25 6.79 -14.86 9.55
CA LEU A 25 7.97 -14.06 9.22
C LEU A 25 9.21 -14.38 10.08
N LYS A 26 9.16 -15.47 10.86
CA LYS A 26 10.33 -15.91 11.63
C LYS A 26 11.46 -16.28 10.67
N GLY A 27 12.64 -15.64 10.82
CA GLY A 27 13.78 -15.86 9.95
C GLY A 27 13.72 -15.13 8.60
N TYR A 28 12.66 -14.39 8.32
CA TYR A 28 12.63 -13.52 7.15
C TYR A 28 13.37 -12.22 7.43
N ALA A 29 14.28 -11.83 6.54
CA ALA A 29 14.98 -10.55 6.51
C ALA A 29 14.69 -9.86 5.18
N GLY A 30 14.39 -8.56 5.21
CA GLY A 30 14.10 -7.77 4.01
C GLY A 30 12.84 -6.92 4.11
N ILE A 31 12.32 -6.49 2.95
CA ILE A 31 11.17 -5.59 2.85
C ILE A 31 9.89 -6.40 2.58
N CYS A 32 8.86 -6.17 3.38
CA CYS A 32 7.55 -6.81 3.25
C CYS A 32 6.47 -5.76 2.92
N VAL A 33 5.82 -5.89 1.77
CA VAL A 33 4.72 -5.00 1.36
C VAL A 33 3.41 -5.49 1.96
N THR A 34 2.73 -4.61 2.72
CA THR A 34 1.53 -4.97 3.50
C THR A 34 0.37 -3.99 3.29
N ASP A 35 -0.82 -4.39 3.70
CA ASP A 35 -2.06 -3.60 3.64
C ASP A 35 -2.16 -2.47 4.70
N GLY A 36 -1.12 -2.27 5.50
CA GLY A 36 -1.12 -1.31 6.61
C GLY A 36 -1.76 -1.84 7.89
N TYR A 37 -1.93 -3.15 8.02
CA TYR A 37 -2.38 -3.76 9.27
C TYR A 37 -1.34 -3.55 10.38
N GLN A 38 -1.79 -2.96 11.50
CA GLN A 38 -0.94 -2.48 12.60
C GLN A 38 0.04 -3.53 13.17
N VAL A 39 -0.31 -4.80 13.08
CA VAL A 39 0.56 -5.89 13.55
C VAL A 39 1.90 -5.91 12.82
N TYR A 40 1.92 -5.64 11.51
CA TYR A 40 3.17 -5.59 10.75
C TYR A 40 4.08 -4.45 11.21
N HIS A 41 3.51 -3.29 11.55
CA HIS A 41 4.28 -2.17 12.11
C HIS A 41 4.86 -2.50 13.50
N THR A 42 4.19 -3.34 14.28
CA THR A 42 4.72 -3.85 15.54
C THR A 42 5.88 -4.81 15.30
N LEU A 43 5.73 -5.72 14.33
CA LEU A 43 6.79 -6.67 13.96
C LEU A 43 8.05 -5.98 13.44
N GLU A 44 7.91 -4.92 12.65
CA GLU A 44 9.04 -4.09 12.20
C GLU A 44 9.85 -3.51 13.37
N LYS A 45 9.17 -3.12 14.46
CA LYS A 45 9.84 -2.62 15.67
C LYS A 45 10.52 -3.71 16.50
N GLU A 46 10.04 -4.93 16.40
CA GLU A 46 10.56 -6.11 17.10
C GLU A 46 11.78 -6.74 16.37
N LYS A 47 11.94 -6.46 15.06
CA LYS A 47 12.96 -7.10 14.20
C LYS A 47 13.72 -6.03 13.40
N GLU A 48 15.04 -5.94 13.64
CA GLU A 48 15.91 -4.97 12.97
C GLU A 48 16.07 -5.23 11.46
N ASP A 49 15.97 -6.49 11.05
CA ASP A 49 16.13 -6.96 9.68
C ASP A 49 14.81 -7.00 8.86
N LEU A 50 13.68 -6.60 9.47
CA LEU A 50 12.39 -6.51 8.82
C LEU A 50 12.00 -5.05 8.59
N ARG A 51 11.70 -4.71 7.34
CA ARG A 51 11.15 -3.40 6.99
C ARG A 51 9.78 -3.54 6.33
N ILE A 52 8.85 -2.67 6.65
CA ILE A 52 7.49 -2.68 6.11
C ILE A 52 7.33 -1.59 5.05
N ALA A 53 6.87 -2.00 3.87
CA ALA A 53 6.39 -1.10 2.84
C ALA A 53 4.85 -1.09 2.82
N GLY A 54 4.26 0.08 2.66
CA GLY A 54 2.81 0.26 2.58
C GLY A 54 2.28 0.08 1.15
N CYS A 55 1.08 -0.46 1.04
CA CYS A 55 0.42 -0.67 -0.25
C CYS A 55 -0.37 0.58 -0.69
N TRP A 56 -0.01 1.16 -1.84
CA TRP A 56 -0.68 2.33 -2.41
C TRP A 56 -2.12 2.05 -2.86
N VAL A 57 -2.47 0.81 -3.21
CA VAL A 57 -3.87 0.45 -3.53
C VAL A 57 -4.79 0.68 -2.33
N HIS A 58 -4.33 0.36 -1.13
CA HIS A 58 -5.12 0.60 0.09
C HIS A 58 -5.27 2.10 0.38
N CYS A 59 -4.22 2.89 0.18
CA CYS A 59 -4.29 4.34 0.28
C CYS A 59 -5.29 4.91 -0.75
N ARG A 60 -5.17 4.53 -2.02
CA ARG A 60 -6.08 4.95 -3.09
C ARG A 60 -7.54 4.58 -2.79
N ARG A 61 -7.78 3.37 -2.28
CA ARG A 61 -9.13 2.89 -1.92
C ARG A 61 -9.80 3.78 -0.90
N LYS A 62 -9.08 4.23 0.14
CA LYS A 62 -9.63 5.15 1.16
C LYS A 62 -10.12 6.46 0.56
N PHE A 63 -9.36 7.06 -0.34
CA PHE A 63 -9.78 8.30 -1.02
C PHE A 63 -10.91 8.06 -2.01
N HIS A 64 -10.92 6.94 -2.70
CA HIS A 64 -12.02 6.55 -3.60
C HIS A 64 -13.32 6.38 -2.83
N GLU A 65 -13.32 5.62 -1.73
CA GLU A 65 -14.50 5.46 -0.85
C GLU A 65 -15.01 6.81 -0.32
N ALA A 66 -14.11 7.72 0.05
CA ALA A 66 -14.48 9.06 0.49
C ALA A 66 -15.11 9.89 -0.65
N LEU A 67 -14.63 9.73 -1.88
CA LEU A 67 -15.21 10.39 -3.04
C LEU A 67 -16.58 9.81 -3.42
N GLU A 68 -16.79 8.51 -3.26
CA GLU A 68 -18.07 7.86 -3.60
C GLU A 68 -19.23 8.27 -2.70
N VAL A 69 -18.99 8.58 -1.43
CA VAL A 69 -20.05 9.07 -0.52
C VAL A 69 -20.38 10.55 -0.74
N MET A 70 -19.60 11.26 -1.56
CA MET A 70 -19.86 12.66 -1.91
C MET A 70 -20.88 12.75 -3.06
N PRO A 71 -21.80 13.75 -3.06
CA PRO A 71 -22.69 14.04 -4.18
C PRO A 71 -21.91 14.19 -5.49
N LYS A 72 -22.40 13.58 -6.58
CA LYS A 72 -21.69 13.48 -7.87
C LYS A 72 -21.30 14.86 -8.41
N GLU A 73 -22.18 15.85 -8.23
CA GLU A 73 -22.03 17.22 -8.71
C GLU A 73 -20.83 17.93 -8.07
N LEU A 74 -20.51 17.59 -6.83
CA LEU A 74 -19.43 18.23 -6.07
C LEU A 74 -18.07 17.51 -6.24
N ARG A 75 -18.06 16.28 -6.76
CA ARG A 75 -16.85 15.45 -6.83
C ARG A 75 -15.71 16.13 -7.59
N LYS A 76 -16.00 16.68 -8.79
CA LYS A 76 -14.97 17.26 -9.68
C LYS A 76 -14.28 18.49 -9.11
N GLN A 77 -14.94 19.22 -8.22
CA GLN A 77 -14.40 20.43 -7.57
C GLN A 77 -13.81 20.15 -6.19
N SER A 78 -13.85 18.90 -5.74
CA SER A 78 -13.43 18.53 -4.39
C SER A 78 -11.92 18.34 -4.28
N VAL A 79 -11.41 18.55 -3.06
CA VAL A 79 -10.04 18.18 -2.66
C VAL A 79 -9.74 16.71 -2.93
N LEU A 80 -10.75 15.83 -2.74
CA LEU A 80 -10.61 14.39 -2.99
C LEU A 80 -10.34 14.08 -4.46
N HIS A 81 -10.95 14.83 -5.39
CA HIS A 81 -10.69 14.65 -6.83
C HIS A 81 -9.25 15.01 -7.18
N LEU A 82 -8.74 16.12 -6.63
CA LEU A 82 -7.34 16.53 -6.84
C LEU A 82 -6.38 15.46 -6.27
N ILE A 83 -6.66 14.93 -5.08
CA ILE A 83 -5.88 13.85 -4.47
C ILE A 83 -5.89 12.60 -5.36
N MET A 84 -7.05 12.19 -5.89
CA MET A 84 -7.15 11.04 -6.79
C MET A 84 -6.35 11.24 -8.08
N ASN A 85 -6.32 12.47 -8.62
CA ASN A 85 -5.51 12.80 -9.80
C ASN A 85 -4.00 12.72 -9.48
N GLN A 86 -3.58 13.17 -8.29
CA GLN A 86 -2.18 13.02 -7.86
C GLN A 86 -1.79 11.55 -7.71
N ILE A 87 -2.62 10.73 -7.07
CA ILE A 87 -2.39 9.29 -6.96
C ILE A 87 -2.31 8.66 -8.35
N GLN A 88 -3.20 9.03 -9.27
CA GLN A 88 -3.18 8.52 -10.65
C GLN A 88 -1.90 8.93 -11.39
N ALA A 89 -1.40 10.14 -11.18
CA ALA A 89 -0.13 10.60 -11.75
C ALA A 89 1.04 9.75 -11.24
N ILE A 90 1.10 9.45 -9.94
CA ILE A 90 2.12 8.58 -9.34
C ILE A 90 2.08 7.19 -10.00
N TYR A 91 0.89 6.57 -10.10
CA TYR A 91 0.73 5.25 -10.75
C TYR A 91 1.12 5.27 -12.24
N ARG A 92 0.80 6.35 -12.94
CA ARG A 92 1.14 6.50 -14.37
C ARG A 92 2.65 6.55 -14.57
N GLU A 93 3.36 7.33 -13.78
CA GLU A 93 4.82 7.44 -13.90
C GLU A 93 5.52 6.14 -13.45
N GLU A 94 5.08 5.53 -12.36
CA GLU A 94 5.58 4.21 -11.93
C GLU A 94 5.34 3.13 -13.00
N GLY A 95 4.19 3.15 -13.66
CA GLY A 95 3.85 2.20 -14.73
C GLY A 95 4.80 2.27 -15.94
N LYS A 96 5.42 3.43 -16.21
CA LYS A 96 6.42 3.60 -17.29
C LYS A 96 7.74 2.91 -16.98
N LEU A 97 7.98 2.59 -15.71
CA LEU A 97 9.22 1.96 -15.24
C LEU A 97 9.21 0.42 -15.36
N THR A 98 8.12 -0.14 -15.90
CA THR A 98 8.00 -1.58 -16.13
C THR A 98 9.06 -2.02 -17.16
N GLY A 99 9.81 -3.08 -16.82
CA GLY A 99 10.85 -3.63 -17.69
C GLY A 99 12.24 -3.00 -17.53
N LEU A 100 12.38 -1.94 -16.72
CA LEU A 100 13.70 -1.41 -16.36
C LEU A 100 14.40 -2.34 -15.35
N SER A 101 15.73 -2.29 -15.32
CA SER A 101 16.51 -2.92 -14.26
C SER A 101 16.20 -2.27 -12.90
N THR A 102 16.59 -2.94 -11.80
CA THR A 102 16.42 -2.45 -10.43
C THR A 102 17.04 -1.07 -10.24
N GLU A 103 18.28 -0.88 -10.72
CA GLU A 103 19.04 0.36 -10.58
C GLU A 103 18.44 1.49 -11.43
N GLU A 104 18.05 1.19 -12.67
CA GLU A 104 17.38 2.17 -13.55
C GLU A 104 16.02 2.59 -12.96
N ARG A 105 15.25 1.61 -12.48
CA ARG A 105 13.95 1.89 -11.83
C ARG A 105 14.12 2.74 -10.58
N LEU A 106 15.10 2.43 -9.72
CA LEU A 106 15.39 3.23 -8.53
C LEU A 106 15.76 4.67 -8.92
N THR A 107 16.64 4.85 -9.91
CA THR A 107 17.05 6.16 -10.42
C THR A 107 15.85 6.95 -10.93
N GLN A 108 15.00 6.34 -11.74
CA GLN A 108 13.80 7.00 -12.28
C GLN A 108 12.76 7.29 -11.18
N ARG A 109 12.61 6.42 -10.19
CA ARG A 109 11.77 6.70 -9.02
C ARG A 109 12.23 7.95 -8.28
N GLN A 110 13.54 8.12 -8.05
CA GLN A 110 14.07 9.31 -7.38
C GLN A 110 13.86 10.58 -8.20
N LEU A 111 14.04 10.52 -9.52
CA LEU A 111 13.95 11.67 -10.41
C LEU A 111 12.50 12.11 -10.69
N VAL A 112 11.59 11.15 -10.88
CA VAL A 112 10.25 11.44 -11.41
C VAL A 112 9.14 11.11 -10.40
N VAL A 113 9.17 9.93 -9.77
CA VAL A 113 8.07 9.47 -8.90
C VAL A 113 8.12 10.13 -7.53
N LYS A 114 9.31 10.25 -6.95
CA LYS A 114 9.49 10.85 -5.62
C LYS A 114 8.98 12.29 -5.52
N PRO A 115 9.24 13.21 -6.46
CA PRO A 115 8.65 14.55 -6.43
C PRO A 115 7.12 14.55 -6.42
N LEU A 116 6.46 13.63 -7.13
CA LEU A 116 5.01 13.48 -7.13
C LEU A 116 4.50 12.99 -5.76
N VAL A 117 5.19 12.03 -5.15
CA VAL A 117 4.88 11.54 -3.79
C VAL A 117 5.09 12.66 -2.76
N ASP A 118 6.16 13.44 -2.89
CA ASP A 118 6.43 14.58 -2.01
C ASP A 118 5.32 15.64 -2.11
N ALA A 119 4.89 15.98 -3.33
CA ALA A 119 3.79 16.91 -3.59
C ALA A 119 2.46 16.39 -3.01
N PHE A 120 2.17 15.10 -3.18
CA PHE A 120 0.98 14.46 -2.61
C PHE A 120 0.93 14.60 -1.08
N PHE A 121 1.99 14.25 -0.37
CA PHE A 121 2.02 14.35 1.09
C PHE A 121 2.04 15.81 1.58
N ALA A 122 2.74 16.71 0.87
CA ALA A 122 2.69 18.14 1.17
C ALA A 122 1.25 18.67 1.06
N TYR A 123 0.54 18.30 -0.01
CA TYR A 123 -0.84 18.69 -0.21
C TYR A 123 -1.78 18.14 0.88
N LEU A 124 -1.61 16.88 1.30
CA LEU A 124 -2.38 16.31 2.42
C LEU A 124 -2.14 17.08 3.71
N LYS A 125 -0.88 17.38 4.05
CA LYS A 125 -0.52 18.12 5.26
C LYS A 125 -1.12 19.53 5.28
N GLN A 126 -1.04 20.24 4.15
CA GLN A 126 -1.63 21.60 4.02
C GLN A 126 -3.15 21.63 4.19
N ASN A 127 -3.84 20.54 3.81
CA ASN A 127 -5.29 20.47 3.84
C ASN A 127 -5.84 19.67 5.04
N ALA A 128 -5.00 19.09 5.88
CA ALA A 128 -5.42 18.20 6.98
C ALA A 128 -6.37 18.86 7.99
N GLU A 129 -6.22 20.18 8.23
CA GLU A 129 -7.07 20.94 9.13
C GLU A 129 -8.37 21.44 8.48
N ARG A 130 -8.40 21.45 7.14
CA ARG A 130 -9.55 21.94 6.35
C ARG A 130 -10.58 20.86 6.04
N VAL A 131 -10.24 19.59 6.25
CA VAL A 131 -11.18 18.48 6.05
C VAL A 131 -12.14 18.33 7.24
N PRO A 132 -13.34 17.75 7.02
CA PRO A 132 -14.27 17.49 8.10
C PRO A 132 -13.61 16.71 9.26
N LYS A 133 -14.02 16.98 10.49
CA LYS A 133 -13.45 16.33 11.70
C LYS A 133 -13.79 14.83 11.82
N SER A 134 -14.76 14.34 11.03
CA SER A 134 -15.21 12.94 11.02
C SER A 134 -15.61 12.50 9.62
N GLY A 135 -15.87 11.19 9.43
CA GLY A 135 -16.35 10.61 8.19
C GLY A 135 -15.20 10.13 7.28
N LYS A 136 -15.57 9.62 6.11
CA LYS A 136 -14.65 8.95 5.17
C LYS A 136 -13.48 9.80 4.70
N THR A 137 -13.69 11.10 4.52
CA THR A 137 -12.61 12.03 4.16
C THR A 137 -11.55 12.09 5.26
N LYS A 138 -11.97 12.25 6.53
CA LYS A 138 -11.03 12.24 7.66
C LYS A 138 -10.30 10.91 7.80
N GLU A 139 -11.00 9.79 7.64
CA GLU A 139 -10.41 8.46 7.67
C GLU A 139 -9.31 8.31 6.60
N ALA A 140 -9.58 8.77 5.37
CA ALA A 140 -8.62 8.68 4.25
C ALA A 140 -7.36 9.53 4.51
N PHE A 141 -7.52 10.78 4.97
CA PHE A 141 -6.40 11.65 5.33
C PHE A 141 -5.59 11.06 6.48
N THR A 142 -6.26 10.63 7.55
CA THR A 142 -5.60 10.04 8.72
C THR A 142 -4.83 8.78 8.33
N TYR A 143 -5.43 7.91 7.52
CA TYR A 143 -4.75 6.72 7.01
C TYR A 143 -3.48 7.09 6.22
N ALA A 144 -3.60 7.95 5.22
CA ALA A 144 -2.48 8.30 4.37
C ALA A 144 -1.33 8.94 5.15
N LEU A 145 -1.63 9.89 6.04
CA LEU A 145 -0.61 10.58 6.85
C LEU A 145 0.07 9.62 7.85
N ASN A 146 -0.69 8.72 8.49
CA ASN A 146 -0.11 7.71 9.39
C ASN A 146 0.73 6.65 8.65
N GLN A 147 0.41 6.41 7.38
CA GLN A 147 1.12 5.45 6.54
C GLN A 147 2.24 6.09 5.71
N GLU A 148 2.47 7.40 5.79
CA GLU A 148 3.42 8.12 4.92
C GLU A 148 4.80 7.45 4.88
N ARG A 149 5.39 7.13 6.05
CA ARG A 149 6.72 6.51 6.09
C ARG A 149 6.74 5.16 5.37
N TYR A 150 5.69 4.36 5.49
CA TYR A 150 5.57 3.05 4.87
C TYR A 150 5.30 3.14 3.37
N LEU A 151 4.43 4.08 2.96
CA LEU A 151 4.12 4.34 1.56
C LEU A 151 5.30 4.91 0.75
N ARG A 152 6.34 5.39 1.43
CA ARG A 152 7.57 5.89 0.80
C ARG A 152 8.64 4.83 0.59
N VAL A 153 8.56 3.67 1.25
CA VAL A 153 9.61 2.65 1.22
C VAL A 153 9.91 2.14 -0.19
N PHE A 154 8.91 2.00 -1.06
CA PHE A 154 9.14 1.57 -2.45
C PHE A 154 10.05 2.52 -3.25
N LEU A 155 10.19 3.77 -2.82
CA LEU A 155 11.11 4.74 -3.45
C LEU A 155 12.59 4.46 -3.14
N GLU A 156 12.89 3.64 -2.16
CA GLU A 156 14.24 3.42 -1.66
C GLU A 156 14.90 2.19 -2.29
N ASP A 157 14.09 1.34 -2.96
CA ASP A 157 14.56 0.11 -3.59
C ASP A 157 13.76 -0.15 -4.88
N GLY A 158 14.47 -0.42 -5.99
CA GLY A 158 13.86 -0.65 -7.30
C GLY A 158 13.04 -1.94 -7.38
N ASP A 159 13.31 -2.93 -6.52
CA ASP A 159 12.60 -4.23 -6.52
C ASP A 159 11.34 -4.23 -5.66
N VAL A 160 11.21 -3.27 -4.74
CA VAL A 160 10.03 -3.15 -3.90
C VAL A 160 8.84 -2.66 -4.72
N PRO A 161 7.76 -3.45 -4.87
CA PRO A 161 6.58 -3.02 -5.62
C PRO A 161 5.82 -1.92 -4.85
N MET A 162 5.22 -0.99 -5.60
CA MET A 162 4.39 0.08 -5.05
C MET A 162 3.14 -0.45 -4.34
N ASP A 163 2.67 -1.65 -4.70
CA ASP A 163 1.49 -2.28 -4.14
C ASP A 163 1.61 -3.81 -4.05
N ASN A 164 0.69 -4.44 -3.32
CA ASN A 164 0.62 -5.89 -3.17
C ASN A 164 -0.37 -6.57 -4.14
N ASN A 165 -0.76 -5.91 -5.23
CA ASN A 165 -1.73 -6.43 -6.20
C ASN A 165 -1.35 -7.81 -6.76
N ALA A 166 -0.07 -8.10 -6.94
CA ALA A 166 0.39 -9.40 -7.41
C ALA A 166 0.00 -10.51 -6.43
N SER A 167 0.21 -10.31 -5.13
CA SER A 167 -0.18 -11.26 -4.07
C SER A 167 -1.70 -11.37 -3.95
N GLU A 168 -2.43 -10.24 -4.05
CA GLU A 168 -3.89 -10.25 -4.02
C GLU A 168 -4.49 -10.98 -5.22
N ARG A 169 -3.94 -10.81 -6.42
CA ARG A 169 -4.36 -11.56 -7.62
C ARG A 169 -4.08 -13.05 -7.50
N ALA A 170 -2.91 -13.43 -6.98
CA ALA A 170 -2.54 -14.82 -6.80
C ALA A 170 -3.53 -15.57 -5.91
N ILE A 171 -4.00 -14.94 -4.81
CA ILE A 171 -4.94 -15.58 -3.91
C ILE A 171 -6.39 -15.55 -4.40
N ARG A 172 -6.73 -14.63 -5.30
CA ARG A 172 -8.11 -14.50 -5.80
C ARG A 172 -8.62 -15.80 -6.43
N GLY A 173 -7.79 -16.50 -7.19
CA GLY A 173 -8.11 -17.81 -7.75
C GLY A 173 -8.45 -18.85 -6.67
N PHE A 174 -7.71 -18.83 -5.57
CA PHE A 174 -7.96 -19.72 -4.42
C PHE A 174 -9.25 -19.35 -3.67
N CYS A 175 -9.56 -18.05 -3.54
CA CYS A 175 -10.77 -17.57 -2.87
C CYS A 175 -12.06 -17.80 -3.68
N ILE A 176 -11.99 -17.75 -5.02
CA ILE A 176 -13.15 -18.00 -5.91
C ILE A 176 -13.63 -19.44 -5.79
N GLY A 177 -12.71 -20.41 -5.59
CA GLY A 177 -13.05 -21.81 -5.34
C GLY A 177 -13.67 -22.07 -3.97
N LYS A 178 -13.69 -21.08 -3.08
CA LYS A 178 -14.14 -21.17 -1.69
C LYS A 178 -15.29 -20.22 -1.38
N ASN A 179 -16.38 -20.27 -2.12
CA ASN A 179 -17.61 -19.53 -1.75
C ASN A 179 -18.24 -19.96 -0.40
N TYR A 180 -17.55 -20.80 0.40
CA TYR A 180 -18.09 -21.38 1.64
C TYR A 180 -17.18 -21.35 2.86
N ALA A 181 -16.00 -20.71 2.81
CA ALA A 181 -15.18 -20.59 4.00
C ALA A 181 -14.64 -19.15 4.15
N VAL A 182 -15.15 -18.44 5.12
CA VAL A 182 -14.63 -17.15 5.59
C VAL A 182 -13.22 -17.36 6.13
N SER A 183 -12.23 -17.12 5.28
CA SER A 183 -10.83 -17.20 5.66
C SER A 183 -10.21 -15.84 5.50
N ARG A 184 -9.78 -15.26 6.60
CA ARG A 184 -8.96 -14.05 6.59
C ARG A 184 -7.53 -14.45 6.25
N ILE A 185 -7.09 -14.09 5.08
CA ILE A 185 -5.77 -14.45 4.59
C ILE A 185 -4.84 -13.26 4.82
N MET A 186 -3.66 -13.54 5.36
CA MET A 186 -2.59 -12.55 5.48
C MET A 186 -1.79 -12.50 4.19
N PHE A 187 -1.52 -11.29 3.69
CA PHE A 187 -0.68 -11.08 2.54
C PHE A 187 0.63 -10.46 2.97
N CYS A 188 1.72 -11.08 2.61
CA CYS A 188 3.04 -10.49 2.61
C CYS A 188 3.65 -10.74 1.25
N SER A 189 4.04 -9.67 0.56
CA SER A 189 4.86 -9.72 -0.64
C SER A 189 6.29 -9.47 -0.20
N ALA A 190 7.17 -10.43 -0.40
CA ALA A 190 8.60 -10.25 -0.20
C ALA A 190 9.21 -9.71 -1.49
N ALA A 191 9.94 -8.63 -1.40
CA ALA A 191 10.82 -8.12 -2.45
C ALA A 191 12.17 -8.81 -2.35
#